data_5b185d1128ef8405be6a4b266d3dfbca
#
_entry.id   5b185d1128ef8405be6a4b266d3dfbca
#
_cell.length_a   1.000
_cell.length_b   1.000
_cell.length_c   1.000
_cell.angle_alpha   90.00
_cell.angle_beta   90.00
_cell.angle_gamma   90.00
#
_symmetry.space_group_name_H-M   'P 1'
#
loop_
_entity.id
_entity.type
_entity.pdbx_description
1 polymer ?
#
loop_
_entity_poly.entity_id
_entity_poly.type
_entity_poly.pdbx_seq_one_letter_code
_entity_poly.pdbx_strand_id
1 'polypeptide(L)'
;MEAEVMRESVAKLWPEIQWIEDKKLREQVTQTWVKALERSPLKPEDLDRIPFTLLVANCPTTFMEHKRCVVHIARQSAEAMQQFMGRALLIDMDKVIAGAILADVGKLLEYELGADGKSRQSERGEALRHPFTGVALALECGVPDAVCHIIAAHAAEGDLVKRTTEAYIVHHADFMAFLPFKNPNNIVNHPKKAK
;
A
#
# COMPACT_ATOMS: atom_id res chain seq x y z
N MET A 1 6.10 12.17 -22.80
CA MET A 1 7.13 12.80 -21.94
C MET A 1 6.69 12.82 -20.46
N GLU A 2 5.59 13.49 -20.08
CA GLU A 2 5.13 13.46 -18.67
C GLU A 2 4.77 12.05 -18.16
N ALA A 3 4.06 11.26 -18.96
CA ALA A 3 3.69 9.89 -18.59
C ALA A 3 4.92 8.97 -18.42
N GLU A 4 5.97 9.16 -19.21
CA GLU A 4 7.21 8.40 -19.09
C GLU A 4 7.96 8.74 -17.79
N VAL A 5 8.07 10.03 -17.48
CA VAL A 5 8.67 10.51 -16.23
C VAL A 5 7.92 9.97 -15.01
N MET A 6 6.59 9.90 -15.08
CA MET A 6 5.78 9.33 -14.00
C MET A 6 6.01 7.82 -13.85
N ARG A 7 6.14 7.08 -14.96
CA ARG A 7 6.49 5.65 -14.93
C ARG A 7 7.87 5.40 -14.31
N GLU A 8 8.86 6.22 -14.65
CA GLU A 8 10.19 6.14 -14.03
C GLU A 8 10.13 6.40 -12.52
N SER A 9 9.30 7.37 -12.10
CA SER A 9 9.07 7.66 -10.69
C SER A 9 8.44 6.46 -9.97
N VAL A 10 7.42 5.83 -10.57
CA VAL A 10 6.80 4.61 -10.01
C VAL A 10 7.81 3.47 -9.93
N ALA A 11 8.65 3.28 -10.95
CA ALA A 11 9.68 2.23 -10.94
C ALA A 11 10.73 2.44 -9.83
N LYS A 12 11.05 3.69 -9.51
CA LYS A 12 11.95 4.04 -8.38
C LYS A 12 11.29 3.81 -7.03
N LEU A 13 10.02 4.17 -6.87
CA LEU A 13 9.24 3.94 -5.64
C LEU A 13 9.04 2.45 -5.36
N TRP A 14 8.82 1.66 -6.41
CA TRP A 14 8.38 0.28 -6.35
C TRP A 14 9.25 -0.69 -7.15
N PRO A 15 10.52 -0.92 -6.76
CA PRO A 15 11.33 -1.96 -7.41
C PRO A 15 10.69 -3.36 -7.26
N GLU A 16 9.86 -3.56 -6.23
CA GLU A 16 9.11 -4.79 -5.94
C GLU A 16 8.07 -5.15 -7.02
N ILE A 17 7.64 -4.20 -7.86
CA ILE A 17 6.77 -4.47 -9.01
C ILE A 17 7.39 -5.54 -9.94
N GLN A 18 8.73 -5.60 -10.02
CA GLN A 18 9.43 -6.60 -10.83
C GLN A 18 9.31 -8.04 -10.30
N TRP A 19 8.82 -8.22 -9.08
CA TRP A 19 8.55 -9.55 -8.51
C TRP A 19 7.26 -10.19 -9.04
N ILE A 20 6.38 -9.42 -9.65
CA ILE A 20 5.16 -9.92 -10.31
C ILE A 20 5.58 -10.58 -11.62
N GLU A 21 5.33 -11.88 -11.78
CA GLU A 21 5.75 -12.66 -12.98
C GLU A 21 4.81 -12.39 -14.17
N ASP A 22 3.49 -12.27 -13.92
CA ASP A 22 2.52 -11.90 -14.95
C ASP A 22 2.77 -10.46 -15.44
N LYS A 23 3.27 -10.37 -16.67
CA LYS A 23 3.60 -9.09 -17.33
C LYS A 23 2.40 -8.15 -17.47
N LYS A 24 1.20 -8.72 -17.69
CA LYS A 24 -0.03 -7.92 -17.81
C LYS A 24 -0.41 -7.33 -16.46
N LEU A 25 -0.39 -8.13 -15.41
CA LEU A 25 -0.67 -7.67 -14.05
C LEU A 25 0.37 -6.64 -13.59
N ARG A 26 1.65 -6.89 -13.87
CA ARG A 26 2.74 -5.93 -13.60
C ARG A 26 2.47 -4.57 -14.23
N GLU A 27 2.07 -4.55 -15.50
CA GLU A 27 1.72 -3.32 -16.21
C GLU A 27 0.50 -2.64 -15.58
N GLN A 28 -0.55 -3.39 -15.24
CA GLN A 28 -1.75 -2.87 -14.59
C GLN A 28 -1.46 -2.24 -13.23
N VAL A 29 -0.58 -2.86 -12.43
CA VAL A 29 -0.12 -2.32 -11.14
C VAL A 29 0.63 -1.00 -11.35
N THR A 30 1.55 -0.97 -12.33
CA THR A 30 2.30 0.24 -12.68
C THR A 30 1.35 1.36 -13.10
N GLN A 31 0.40 1.08 -13.99
CA GLN A 31 -0.58 2.06 -14.46
C GLN A 31 -1.48 2.58 -13.33
N THR A 32 -1.84 1.73 -12.38
CA THR A 32 -2.65 2.14 -11.22
C THR A 32 -1.90 3.17 -10.38
N TRP A 33 -0.61 2.97 -10.14
CA TRP A 33 0.23 3.94 -9.42
C TRP A 33 0.44 5.23 -10.21
N VAL A 34 0.69 5.15 -11.52
CA VAL A 34 0.78 6.34 -12.39
C VAL A 34 -0.50 7.17 -12.30
N LYS A 35 -1.65 6.52 -12.49
CA LYS A 35 -2.95 7.18 -12.42
C LYS A 35 -3.25 7.78 -11.04
N ALA A 36 -2.86 7.09 -9.97
CA ALA A 36 -3.01 7.59 -8.62
C ALA A 36 -2.19 8.87 -8.40
N LEU A 37 -0.93 8.88 -8.84
CA LEU A 37 -0.05 10.05 -8.74
C LEU A 37 -0.54 11.21 -9.61
N GLU A 38 -1.02 10.95 -10.83
CA GLU A 38 -1.58 11.99 -11.73
C GLU A 38 -2.81 12.70 -11.11
N ARG A 39 -3.59 11.99 -10.29
CA ARG A 39 -4.80 12.51 -9.64
C ARG A 39 -4.57 13.02 -8.23
N SER A 40 -3.42 12.76 -7.68
CA SER A 40 -3.05 13.10 -6.31
C SER A 40 -2.61 14.55 -6.19
N PRO A 41 -2.92 15.24 -5.09
CA PRO A 41 -2.24 16.48 -4.73
C PRO A 41 -0.79 16.24 -4.25
N LEU A 42 -0.41 14.97 -3.99
CA LEU A 42 0.92 14.58 -3.55
C LEU A 42 1.81 14.27 -4.75
N LYS A 43 3.09 14.59 -4.61
CA LYS A 43 4.12 14.24 -5.59
C LYS A 43 4.85 12.95 -5.18
N PRO A 44 5.54 12.26 -6.10
CA PRO A 44 6.31 11.06 -5.76
C PRO A 44 7.27 11.24 -4.57
N GLU A 45 7.96 12.39 -4.50
CA GLU A 45 8.92 12.70 -3.43
C GLU A 45 8.28 12.95 -2.06
N ASP A 46 6.98 13.26 -2.02
CA ASP A 46 6.26 13.45 -0.75
C ASP A 46 6.04 12.12 -0.02
N LEU A 47 5.98 11.01 -0.75
CA LEU A 47 5.71 9.69 -0.19
C LEU A 47 6.81 9.18 0.77
N ASP A 48 8.04 9.71 0.63
CA ASP A 48 9.15 9.48 1.56
C ASP A 48 9.18 10.47 2.75
N ARG A 49 8.17 11.35 2.85
CA ARG A 49 8.09 12.39 3.90
C ARG A 49 6.81 12.31 4.71
N ILE A 50 5.69 11.98 4.05
CA ILE A 50 4.40 11.87 4.75
C ILE A 50 4.38 10.63 5.65
N PRO A 51 3.69 10.67 6.80
CA PRO A 51 3.53 9.50 7.66
C PRO A 51 2.65 8.45 6.97
N PHE A 52 2.90 7.19 7.23
CA PHE A 52 2.06 6.12 6.67
C PHE A 52 0.63 6.10 7.23
N THR A 53 0.42 6.73 8.37
CA THR A 53 -0.90 6.82 9.02
C THR A 53 -1.04 8.15 9.76
N LEU A 54 -2.26 8.70 9.73
CA LEU A 54 -2.66 9.87 10.53
C LEU A 54 -3.20 9.48 11.92
N LEU A 55 -3.35 8.18 12.18
CA LEU A 55 -3.87 7.66 13.46
C LEU A 55 -2.81 7.62 14.58
N VAL A 56 -1.55 7.84 14.24
CA VAL A 56 -0.42 7.90 15.18
C VAL A 56 0.18 9.29 15.15
N ALA A 57 0.06 10.03 16.25
CA ALA A 57 0.63 11.36 16.35
C ALA A 57 2.15 11.31 16.20
N ASN A 58 2.71 12.19 15.36
CA ASN A 58 4.15 12.25 15.07
C ASN A 58 4.74 10.89 14.63
N CYS A 59 3.99 10.16 13.81
CA CYS A 59 4.44 8.85 13.30
C CYS A 59 5.83 8.98 12.66
N PRO A 60 6.83 8.22 13.15
CA PRO A 60 8.23 8.37 12.69
C PRO A 60 8.54 7.65 11.39
N THR A 61 7.61 6.82 10.90
CA THR A 61 7.77 6.00 9.69
C THR A 61 7.00 6.62 8.54
N THR A 62 7.65 6.70 7.39
CA THR A 62 7.07 7.27 6.17
C THR A 62 6.10 6.30 5.49
N PHE A 63 5.34 6.83 4.55
CA PHE A 63 4.42 6.04 3.75
C PHE A 63 5.15 4.92 2.99
N MET A 64 6.24 5.23 2.29
CA MET A 64 6.97 4.21 1.52
C MET A 64 7.70 3.19 2.38
N GLU A 65 8.31 3.60 3.51
CA GLU A 65 8.93 2.65 4.45
C GLU A 65 7.92 1.60 4.93
N HIS A 66 6.73 2.05 5.37
CA HIS A 66 5.66 1.14 5.80
C HIS A 66 5.20 0.24 4.64
N LYS A 67 4.90 0.82 3.49
CA LYS A 67 4.35 0.06 2.36
C LYS A 67 5.31 -1.00 1.84
N ARG A 68 6.59 -0.66 1.71
CA ARG A 68 7.60 -1.65 1.30
C ARG A 68 7.77 -2.74 2.35
N CYS A 69 7.75 -2.38 3.64
CA CYS A 69 7.74 -3.36 4.74
C CYS A 69 6.57 -4.34 4.61
N VAL A 70 5.35 -3.84 4.35
CA VAL A 70 4.15 -4.67 4.15
C VAL A 70 4.31 -5.65 2.98
N VAL A 71 4.82 -5.18 1.84
CA VAL A 71 5.05 -6.03 0.66
C VAL A 71 6.05 -7.15 0.96
N HIS A 72 7.15 -6.83 1.65
CA HIS A 72 8.16 -7.82 2.05
C HIS A 72 7.61 -8.84 3.04
N ILE A 73 6.87 -8.41 4.07
CA ILE A 73 6.23 -9.30 5.04
C ILE A 73 5.21 -10.22 4.34
N ALA A 74 4.36 -9.65 3.49
CA ALA A 74 3.34 -10.41 2.76
C ALA A 74 3.98 -11.51 1.89
N ARG A 75 5.02 -11.16 1.13
CA ARG A 75 5.75 -12.12 0.30
C ARG A 75 6.36 -13.24 1.14
N GLN A 76 7.11 -12.92 2.18
CA GLN A 76 7.76 -13.92 3.04
C GLN A 76 6.74 -14.80 3.76
N SER A 77 5.61 -14.21 4.21
CA SER A 77 4.52 -14.97 4.82
C SER A 77 3.89 -15.95 3.82
N ALA A 78 3.65 -15.50 2.57
CA ALA A 78 3.14 -16.35 1.51
C ALA A 78 4.10 -17.51 1.18
N GLU A 79 5.40 -17.22 1.06
CA GLU A 79 6.45 -18.25 0.83
C GLU A 79 6.46 -19.30 1.94
N ALA A 80 6.41 -18.88 3.22
CA ALA A 80 6.34 -19.80 4.35
C ALA A 80 5.05 -20.63 4.33
N MET A 81 3.90 -20.01 4.05
CA MET A 81 2.62 -20.73 3.95
C MET A 81 2.62 -21.73 2.78
N GLN A 82 3.19 -21.37 1.63
CA GLN A 82 3.34 -22.31 0.50
C GLN A 82 4.22 -23.49 0.89
N GLN A 83 5.32 -23.25 1.57
CA GLN A 83 6.25 -24.31 2.00
C GLN A 83 5.59 -25.34 2.93
N PHE A 84 4.84 -24.88 3.91
CA PHE A 84 4.30 -25.75 4.97
C PHE A 84 2.84 -26.16 4.75
N MET A 85 2.04 -25.36 4.04
CA MET A 85 0.59 -25.55 3.87
C MET A 85 0.17 -25.64 2.38
N GLY A 86 1.09 -25.61 1.43
CA GLY A 86 0.79 -25.56 -0.01
C GLY A 86 0.01 -26.77 -0.54
N ARG A 87 -0.09 -27.87 0.24
CA ARG A 87 -0.98 -28.99 -0.10
C ARG A 87 -2.45 -28.71 0.17
N ALA A 88 -2.74 -27.77 1.08
CA ALA A 88 -4.09 -27.46 1.54
C ALA A 88 -4.58 -26.07 1.08
N LEU A 89 -3.65 -25.14 0.87
CA LEU A 89 -3.95 -23.75 0.50
C LEU A 89 -3.27 -23.42 -0.82
N LEU A 90 -4.06 -23.02 -1.80
CA LEU A 90 -3.54 -22.43 -3.03
C LEU A 90 -3.26 -20.96 -2.75
N ILE A 91 -2.03 -20.52 -3.03
CA ILE A 91 -1.59 -19.13 -2.86
C ILE A 91 -0.99 -18.66 -4.18
N ASP A 92 -1.55 -17.62 -4.74
CA ASP A 92 -1.07 -16.96 -5.93
C ASP A 92 -0.13 -15.81 -5.53
N MET A 93 1.17 -16.00 -5.74
CA MET A 93 2.19 -15.04 -5.32
C MET A 93 2.05 -13.70 -6.02
N ASP A 94 1.69 -13.69 -7.30
CA ASP A 94 1.49 -12.47 -8.06
C ASP A 94 0.35 -11.63 -7.48
N LYS A 95 -0.74 -12.28 -7.06
CA LYS A 95 -1.86 -11.60 -6.39
C LYS A 95 -1.47 -11.05 -5.03
N VAL A 96 -0.67 -11.79 -4.25
CA VAL A 96 -0.17 -11.30 -2.94
C VAL A 96 0.67 -10.04 -3.14
N ILE A 97 1.64 -10.08 -4.06
CA ILE A 97 2.55 -8.96 -4.31
C ILE A 97 1.78 -7.76 -4.87
N ALA A 98 0.97 -7.97 -5.91
CA ALA A 98 0.17 -6.90 -6.51
C ALA A 98 -0.81 -6.28 -5.50
N GLY A 99 -1.51 -7.13 -4.72
CA GLY A 99 -2.42 -6.67 -3.68
C GLY A 99 -1.73 -5.87 -2.59
N ALA A 100 -0.57 -6.32 -2.11
CA ALA A 100 0.22 -5.62 -1.11
C ALA A 100 0.74 -4.26 -1.62
N ILE A 101 1.21 -4.19 -2.87
CA ILE A 101 1.64 -2.94 -3.51
C ILE A 101 0.47 -1.97 -3.66
N LEU A 102 -0.72 -2.45 -4.03
CA LEU A 102 -1.89 -1.62 -4.30
C LEU A 102 -2.77 -1.34 -3.08
N ALA A 103 -2.62 -2.06 -1.96
CA ALA A 103 -3.51 -1.96 -0.80
C ALA A 103 -3.81 -0.51 -0.38
N ASP A 104 -2.78 0.32 -0.28
CA ASP A 104 -2.90 1.71 0.16
C ASP A 104 -2.82 2.75 -0.97
N VAL A 105 -2.88 2.34 -2.24
CA VAL A 105 -2.75 3.29 -3.37
C VAL A 105 -3.78 4.41 -3.31
N GLY A 106 -4.96 4.14 -2.76
CA GLY A 106 -6.01 5.13 -2.57
C GLY A 106 -5.68 6.24 -1.56
N LYS A 107 -4.67 6.03 -0.67
CA LYS A 107 -4.21 7.09 0.25
C LYS A 107 -3.65 8.31 -0.48
N LEU A 108 -3.19 8.15 -1.72
CA LEU A 108 -2.76 9.26 -2.56
C LEU A 108 -3.91 10.24 -2.87
N LEU A 109 -5.17 9.78 -2.77
CA LEU A 109 -6.37 10.61 -2.93
C LEU A 109 -7.03 10.93 -1.58
N GLU A 110 -6.65 10.21 -0.53
CA GLU A 110 -7.16 10.43 0.83
C GLU A 110 -6.35 11.48 1.59
N TYR A 111 -5.04 11.61 1.29
CA TYR A 111 -4.14 12.51 1.99
C TYR A 111 -3.79 13.74 1.14
N GLU A 112 -3.55 14.84 1.83
CA GLU A 112 -3.00 16.07 1.25
C GLU A 112 -2.00 16.73 2.21
N LEU A 113 -1.17 17.63 1.67
CA LEU A 113 -0.30 18.48 2.48
C LEU A 113 -0.98 19.83 2.73
N GLY A 114 -1.08 20.22 3.99
CA GLY A 114 -1.50 21.55 4.37
C GLY A 114 -0.44 22.62 4.01
N ALA A 115 -0.81 23.88 4.10
CA ALA A 115 0.10 25.01 3.89
C ALA A 115 1.29 25.02 4.89
N ASP A 116 1.13 24.35 6.03
CA ASP A 116 2.18 24.14 7.04
C ASP A 116 3.07 22.93 6.75
N GLY A 117 2.89 22.27 5.60
CA GLY A 117 3.62 21.08 5.19
C GLY A 117 3.26 19.80 5.94
N LYS A 118 2.21 19.83 6.78
CA LYS A 118 1.74 18.63 7.49
C LYS A 118 0.71 17.88 6.70
N SER A 119 0.78 16.55 6.79
CA SER A 119 -0.21 15.68 6.19
C SER A 119 -1.53 15.73 6.96
N ARG A 120 -2.62 15.79 6.21
CA ARG A 120 -3.98 15.71 6.73
C ARG A 120 -4.88 14.94 5.79
N GLN A 121 -6.03 14.54 6.26
CA GLN A 121 -7.06 13.93 5.41
C GLN A 121 -7.68 15.02 4.54
N SER A 122 -7.82 14.74 3.25
CA SER A 122 -8.51 15.63 2.31
C SER A 122 -10.03 15.54 2.50
N GLU A 123 -10.79 16.52 2.01
CA GLU A 123 -12.25 16.48 2.00
C GLU A 123 -12.78 15.22 1.28
N ARG A 124 -12.14 14.83 0.19
CA ARG A 124 -12.44 13.58 -0.50
C ARG A 124 -12.16 12.36 0.38
N GLY A 125 -11.06 12.37 1.12
CA GLY A 125 -10.66 11.29 2.00
C GLY A 125 -11.61 11.08 3.19
N GLU A 126 -12.24 12.16 3.66
CA GLU A 126 -13.30 12.10 4.69
C GLU A 126 -14.54 11.36 4.16
N ALA A 127 -14.88 11.58 2.89
CA ALA A 127 -16.05 10.96 2.26
C ALA A 127 -15.77 9.54 1.74
N LEU A 128 -14.58 9.29 1.17
CA LEU A 128 -14.21 8.04 0.51
C LEU A 128 -12.85 7.55 1.01
N ARG A 129 -12.89 6.53 1.85
CA ARG A 129 -11.71 5.88 2.40
C ARG A 129 -10.87 5.20 1.30
N HIS A 130 -9.55 5.14 1.53
CA HIS A 130 -8.58 4.63 0.55
C HIS A 130 -8.86 3.21 0.00
N PRO A 131 -9.48 2.24 0.71
CA PRO A 131 -9.79 0.97 0.10
C PRO A 131 -10.76 1.12 -1.08
N PHE A 132 -11.75 2.02 -0.98
CA PHE A 132 -12.74 2.25 -2.04
C PHE A 132 -12.12 2.97 -3.24
N THR A 133 -11.38 4.04 -2.99
CA THR A 133 -10.70 4.80 -4.06
C THR A 133 -9.58 3.97 -4.72
N GLY A 134 -8.88 3.13 -3.95
CA GLY A 134 -7.88 2.20 -4.45
C GLY A 134 -8.47 1.16 -5.40
N VAL A 135 -9.62 0.56 -5.05
CA VAL A 135 -10.35 -0.35 -5.95
C VAL A 135 -10.78 0.36 -7.23
N ALA A 136 -11.34 1.58 -7.13
CA ALA A 136 -11.75 2.33 -8.31
C ALA A 136 -10.58 2.58 -9.27
N LEU A 137 -9.42 3.01 -8.77
CA LEU A 137 -8.20 3.21 -9.56
C LEU A 137 -7.73 1.91 -10.23
N ALA A 138 -7.74 0.81 -9.48
CA ALA A 138 -7.29 -0.50 -9.96
C ALA A 138 -8.20 -1.05 -11.06
N LEU A 139 -9.53 -0.97 -10.89
CA LEU A 139 -10.52 -1.38 -11.90
C LEU A 139 -10.38 -0.58 -13.20
N GLU A 140 -10.15 0.73 -13.13
CA GLU A 140 -9.91 1.57 -14.31
C GLU A 140 -8.66 1.16 -15.10
N CYS A 141 -7.70 0.51 -14.44
CA CYS A 141 -6.48 -0.03 -15.06
C CYS A 141 -6.61 -1.51 -15.44
N GLY A 142 -7.80 -2.10 -15.28
CA GLY A 142 -8.09 -3.49 -15.62
C GLY A 142 -7.46 -4.51 -14.67
N VAL A 143 -7.09 -4.11 -13.46
CA VAL A 143 -6.59 -5.02 -12.42
C VAL A 143 -7.66 -6.06 -12.11
N PRO A 144 -7.33 -7.37 -12.03
CA PRO A 144 -8.30 -8.43 -11.79
C PRO A 144 -9.05 -8.27 -10.47
N ASP A 145 -10.32 -8.68 -10.43
CA ASP A 145 -11.19 -8.62 -9.24
C ASP A 145 -10.57 -9.26 -8.00
N ALA A 146 -9.80 -10.34 -8.17
CA ALA A 146 -9.12 -11.01 -7.07
C ALA A 146 -8.08 -10.10 -6.38
N VAL A 147 -7.39 -9.24 -7.12
CA VAL A 147 -6.46 -8.24 -6.56
C VAL A 147 -7.24 -7.04 -6.00
N CYS A 148 -8.30 -6.61 -6.71
CA CYS A 148 -9.22 -5.57 -6.21
C CYS A 148 -9.86 -5.98 -4.87
N HIS A 149 -10.19 -7.27 -4.68
CA HIS A 149 -10.66 -7.81 -3.41
C HIS A 149 -9.62 -7.64 -2.29
N ILE A 150 -8.33 -7.86 -2.57
CA ILE A 150 -7.26 -7.64 -1.58
C ILE A 150 -7.23 -6.15 -1.18
N ILE A 151 -7.31 -5.23 -2.15
CA ILE A 151 -7.35 -3.79 -1.88
C ILE A 151 -8.56 -3.43 -1.01
N ALA A 152 -9.75 -3.94 -1.35
CA ALA A 152 -10.98 -3.67 -0.61
C ALA A 152 -10.96 -4.21 0.81
N ALA A 153 -10.29 -5.36 1.02
CA ALA A 153 -10.39 -6.13 2.25
C ALA A 153 -9.14 -6.03 3.15
N HIS A 154 -8.08 -5.28 2.77
CA HIS A 154 -6.85 -5.23 3.56
C HIS A 154 -7.01 -4.51 4.89
N ALA A 155 -7.84 -3.48 4.98
CA ALA A 155 -8.09 -2.68 6.17
C ALA A 155 -9.35 -3.15 6.93
N ALA A 156 -9.77 -2.41 7.96
CA ALA A 156 -10.94 -2.74 8.79
C ALA A 156 -12.26 -2.75 7.99
N GLU A 157 -12.34 -2.00 6.90
CA GLU A 157 -13.49 -2.01 5.98
C GLU A 157 -13.79 -3.41 5.42
N GLY A 158 -12.75 -4.27 5.37
CA GLY A 158 -12.88 -5.67 4.94
C GLY A 158 -13.35 -6.66 6.01
N ASP A 159 -13.60 -6.24 7.26
CA ASP A 159 -13.98 -7.16 8.33
C ASP A 159 -15.37 -7.76 8.17
N LEU A 160 -16.20 -7.16 7.31
CA LEU A 160 -17.54 -7.66 6.96
C LEU A 160 -17.56 -8.63 5.77
N VAL A 161 -16.43 -8.88 5.13
CA VAL A 161 -16.34 -9.78 3.96
C VAL A 161 -15.42 -10.97 4.26
N LYS A 162 -15.63 -12.07 3.53
CA LYS A 162 -14.71 -13.23 3.61
C LYS A 162 -13.47 -12.92 2.79
N ARG A 163 -12.32 -12.80 3.45
CA ARG A 163 -11.02 -12.65 2.79
C ARG A 163 -10.59 -13.95 2.10
N THR A 164 -10.00 -13.84 0.91
CA THR A 164 -9.22 -14.93 0.32
C THR A 164 -7.93 -15.16 1.10
N THR A 165 -7.20 -16.24 0.82
CA THR A 165 -5.91 -16.50 1.48
C THR A 165 -4.93 -15.34 1.27
N GLU A 166 -4.84 -14.82 0.05
CA GLU A 166 -3.97 -13.69 -0.29
C GLU A 166 -4.41 -12.41 0.45
N ALA A 167 -5.73 -12.17 0.56
CA ALA A 167 -6.26 -11.03 1.29
C ALA A 167 -5.96 -11.13 2.80
N TYR A 168 -6.02 -12.33 3.39
CA TYR A 168 -5.58 -12.55 4.79
C TYR A 168 -4.10 -12.25 4.95
N ILE A 169 -3.24 -12.73 4.05
CA ILE A 169 -1.80 -12.50 4.11
C ILE A 169 -1.51 -11.00 4.09
N VAL A 170 -2.09 -10.26 3.15
CA VAL A 170 -1.86 -8.81 3.01
C VAL A 170 -2.44 -8.05 4.21
N HIS A 171 -3.65 -8.38 4.66
CA HIS A 171 -4.28 -7.80 5.85
C HIS A 171 -3.38 -7.95 7.09
N HIS A 172 -2.91 -9.17 7.36
CA HIS A 172 -2.06 -9.39 8.54
C HIS A 172 -0.68 -8.78 8.40
N ALA A 173 -0.11 -8.71 7.19
CA ALA A 173 1.15 -8.01 6.93
C ALA A 173 1.03 -6.51 7.23
N ASP A 174 -0.07 -5.88 6.78
CA ASP A 174 -0.35 -4.47 7.03
C ASP A 174 -0.53 -4.18 8.53
N PHE A 175 -1.36 -4.98 9.21
CA PHE A 175 -1.60 -4.82 10.65
C PHE A 175 -0.36 -5.15 11.49
N MET A 176 0.47 -6.14 11.09
CA MET A 176 1.74 -6.43 11.75
C MET A 176 2.68 -5.23 11.68
N ALA A 177 2.72 -4.52 10.56
CA ALA A 177 3.53 -3.32 10.40
C ALA A 177 2.92 -2.06 11.04
N PHE A 178 1.60 -2.06 11.33
CA PHE A 178 0.88 -0.90 11.89
C PHE A 178 0.71 -0.97 13.41
N LEU A 179 0.20 -2.11 13.95
CA LEU A 179 -0.23 -2.21 15.35
C LEU A 179 0.86 -1.87 16.37
N PRO A 180 2.16 -2.19 16.16
CA PRO A 180 3.21 -1.79 17.08
C PRO A 180 3.27 -0.28 17.34
N PHE A 181 2.91 0.55 16.35
CA PHE A 181 2.92 2.01 16.48
C PHE A 181 1.77 2.56 17.34
N LYS A 182 0.73 1.76 17.63
CA LYS A 182 -0.33 2.15 18.57
C LYS A 182 0.14 2.17 20.03
N ASN A 183 1.25 1.52 20.34
CA ASN A 183 1.85 1.56 21.66
C ASN A 183 3.10 2.47 21.63
N PRO A 184 3.04 3.67 22.25
CA PRO A 184 4.18 4.60 22.24
C PRO A 184 5.47 4.01 22.82
N ASN A 185 5.38 3.01 23.71
CA ASN A 185 6.55 2.36 24.31
C ASN A 185 7.33 1.49 23.31
N ASN A 186 6.73 1.13 22.18
CA ASN A 186 7.40 0.38 21.12
C ASN A 186 8.18 1.30 20.17
N ILE A 187 7.94 2.62 20.23
CA ILE A 187 8.55 3.58 19.32
C ILE A 187 9.87 4.02 19.91
N VAL A 188 10.96 3.74 19.20
CA VAL A 188 12.30 4.20 19.61
C VAL A 188 12.39 5.70 19.35
N ASN A 189 12.53 6.47 20.44
CA ASN A 189 12.91 7.88 20.34
C ASN A 189 14.37 7.95 19.90
N HIS A 190 14.61 8.02 18.59
CA HIS A 190 15.94 8.39 18.11
C HIS A 190 16.24 9.82 18.58
N PRO A 191 17.34 10.03 19.32
CA PRO A 191 17.77 11.37 19.62
C PRO A 191 17.95 12.07 18.27
N LYS A 192 17.34 13.25 18.11
CA LYS A 192 17.60 14.12 16.96
C LYS A 192 19.10 14.21 16.85
N LYS A 193 19.69 13.72 15.75
CA LYS A 193 21.11 13.95 15.48
C LYS A 193 21.30 15.46 15.60
N ALA A 194 22.03 15.87 16.63
CA ALA A 194 22.46 17.24 16.77
C ALA A 194 23.20 17.59 15.46
N LYS A 195 22.71 18.63 14.79
CA LYS A 195 23.39 19.19 13.62
C LYS A 195 24.66 19.87 14.06
#